data_41f93e69edcca32f11dd47b18e951f30
#
_entry.id   41f93e69edcca32f11dd47b18e951f30
#
_cell.length_a   1.000
_cell.length_b   1.000
_cell.length_c   1.000
_cell.angle_alpha   90.00
_cell.angle_beta   90.00
_cell.angle_gamma   90.00
#
_symmetry.space_group_name_H-M   'P 1'
#
loop_
_entity.id
_entity.type
_entity.pdbx_description
1 polymer ?
#
loop_
_entity_poly.entity_id
_entity_poly.type
_entity_poly.pdbx_seq_one_letter_code
_entity_poly.pdbx_strand_id
1 'polypeptide(L)'
;MANMQRGGTYSVVPRVPGGEIMPEQLIKMGDVAKKYNLYTKITGAQRIDLFGAAKHELPDIWEELGTVGLESGHAYGKALRTVKSCVGSTWCRYGVQDSVSFAVRVENRYKGVRSPHKMKSAVSGCVRECAEAQGKDFGMIATENGYNLYLGGNGGASPVHAELFATDIDEDTVLMYLDR
;
A
#
# COMPACT_ATOMS: atom_id res chain seq x y z
N MET A 1 -8.27 3.63 12.99
CA MET A 1 -7.06 3.15 13.72
C MET A 1 -6.03 4.26 13.72
N ALA A 2 -5.37 4.51 14.83
CA ALA A 2 -4.35 5.54 14.98
C ALA A 2 -3.19 5.00 15.82
N ASN A 3 -2.00 5.59 15.69
CA ASN A 3 -0.83 5.19 16.45
C ASN A 3 -0.30 6.33 17.30
N MET A 4 -0.03 6.04 18.57
CA MET A 4 0.51 7.02 19.50
C MET A 4 1.96 7.37 19.14
N GLN A 5 2.25 8.66 19.12
CA GLN A 5 3.57 9.26 18.85
C GLN A 5 4.30 9.60 20.16
N ARG A 6 5.60 9.88 20.08
CA ARG A 6 6.42 10.22 21.27
C ARG A 6 5.85 11.38 22.09
N GLY A 7 5.25 12.37 21.44
CA GLY A 7 4.67 13.57 22.10
C GLY A 7 3.28 13.35 22.68
N GLY A 8 2.75 12.12 22.70
CA GLY A 8 1.39 11.84 23.19
C GLY A 8 0.26 12.14 22.19
N THR A 9 0.59 12.64 21.01
CA THR A 9 -0.33 12.81 19.89
C THR A 9 -0.46 11.51 19.10
N TYR A 10 -1.31 11.52 18.07
CA TYR A 10 -1.59 10.32 17.24
C TYR A 10 -1.36 10.60 15.76
N SER A 11 -0.93 9.56 15.03
CA SER A 11 -0.95 9.57 13.58
C SER A 11 -2.23 8.95 13.07
N VAL A 12 -2.79 9.56 12.03
CA VAL A 12 -3.91 9.04 11.25
C VAL A 12 -3.36 8.63 9.89
N VAL A 13 -3.57 7.38 9.53
CA VAL A 13 -2.97 6.77 8.33
C VAL A 13 -4.06 6.19 7.47
N PRO A 14 -4.64 6.97 6.55
CA PRO A 14 -5.64 6.49 5.61
C PRO A 14 -5.05 5.46 4.65
N ARG A 15 -5.89 4.53 4.20
CA ARG A 15 -5.52 3.55 3.18
C ARG A 15 -5.59 4.20 1.81
N VAL A 16 -4.53 4.00 1.03
CA VAL A 16 -4.41 4.44 -0.37
C VAL A 16 -3.93 3.23 -1.18
N PRO A 17 -4.85 2.33 -1.60
CA PRO A 17 -4.49 1.09 -2.28
C PRO A 17 -3.72 1.37 -3.57
N GLY A 18 -2.63 0.64 -3.80
CA GLY A 18 -1.77 0.83 -4.97
C GLY A 18 -1.14 2.23 -5.09
N GLY A 19 -1.28 3.10 -4.08
CA GLY A 19 -0.91 4.50 -4.19
C GLY A 19 -1.88 5.36 -5.01
N GLU A 20 -3.01 4.78 -5.43
CA GLU A 20 -4.05 5.49 -6.18
C GLU A 20 -4.96 6.29 -5.24
N ILE A 21 -5.12 7.59 -5.51
CA ILE A 21 -5.95 8.48 -4.71
C ILE A 21 -6.79 9.36 -5.63
N MET A 22 -8.08 9.46 -5.35
CA MET A 22 -8.99 10.32 -6.10
C MET A 22 -8.84 11.78 -5.68
N PRO A 23 -9.07 12.75 -6.60
CA PRO A 23 -8.96 14.17 -6.30
C PRO A 23 -9.77 14.61 -5.08
N GLU A 24 -10.98 14.10 -4.91
CA GLU A 24 -11.87 14.39 -3.78
C GLU A 24 -11.30 13.89 -2.45
N GLN A 25 -10.66 12.73 -2.47
CA GLN A 25 -9.96 12.17 -1.30
C GLN A 25 -8.76 13.02 -0.93
N LEU A 26 -7.98 13.46 -1.92
CA LEU A 26 -6.81 14.33 -1.70
C LEU A 26 -7.21 15.68 -1.11
N ILE A 27 -8.28 16.29 -1.65
CA ILE A 27 -8.86 17.55 -1.12
C ILE A 27 -9.32 17.34 0.32
N LYS A 28 -10.09 16.28 0.61
CA LYS A 28 -10.59 15.98 1.95
C LYS A 28 -9.44 15.79 2.95
N MET A 29 -8.39 15.08 2.57
CA MET A 29 -7.21 14.92 3.43
C MET A 29 -6.54 16.27 3.75
N GLY A 30 -6.45 17.16 2.77
CA GLY A 30 -5.94 18.52 2.93
C GLY A 30 -6.81 19.35 3.89
N ASP A 31 -8.13 19.30 3.72
CA ASP A 31 -9.10 20.02 4.57
C ASP A 31 -9.05 19.54 6.02
N VAL A 32 -9.03 18.23 6.24
CA VAL A 32 -8.89 17.60 7.56
C VAL A 32 -7.56 18.01 8.20
N ALA A 33 -6.46 17.94 7.46
CA ALA A 33 -5.16 18.34 7.97
C ALA A 33 -5.12 19.82 8.38
N LYS A 34 -5.74 20.68 7.59
CA LYS A 34 -5.84 22.13 7.90
C LYS A 34 -6.74 22.39 9.11
N LYS A 35 -7.91 21.73 9.18
CA LYS A 35 -8.88 21.89 10.26
C LYS A 35 -8.31 21.51 11.64
N TYR A 36 -7.59 20.38 11.70
CA TYR A 36 -7.01 19.85 12.94
C TYR A 36 -5.53 20.20 13.14
N ASN A 37 -4.97 21.08 12.30
CA ASN A 37 -3.56 21.53 12.36
C ASN A 37 -2.58 20.33 12.34
N LEU A 38 -2.80 19.36 11.44
CA LEU A 38 -1.99 18.16 11.33
C LEU A 38 -0.82 18.36 10.37
N TYR A 39 0.34 17.81 10.72
CA TYR A 39 1.46 17.71 9.80
C TYR A 39 1.20 16.58 8.81
N THR A 40 1.41 16.84 7.51
CA THR A 40 1.19 15.88 6.43
C THR A 40 2.51 15.42 5.81
N LYS A 41 2.61 14.13 5.49
CA LYS A 41 3.78 13.59 4.80
C LYS A 41 3.40 12.47 3.84
N ILE A 42 3.93 12.54 2.61
CA ILE A 42 3.96 11.38 1.71
C ILE A 42 5.04 10.43 2.24
N THR A 43 4.64 9.20 2.52
CA THR A 43 5.52 8.19 3.12
C THR A 43 5.96 7.14 2.10
N GLY A 44 6.99 6.35 2.44
CA GLY A 44 7.52 5.32 1.55
C GLY A 44 6.54 4.19 1.19
N ALA A 45 5.37 4.17 1.80
CA ALA A 45 4.29 3.23 1.48
C ALA A 45 3.26 3.81 0.46
N GLN A 46 3.62 4.87 -0.26
CA GLN A 46 2.76 5.52 -1.27
C GLN A 46 1.43 6.01 -0.70
N ARG A 47 1.44 6.57 0.50
CA ARG A 47 0.25 7.18 1.10
C ARG A 47 0.61 8.46 1.82
N ILE A 48 -0.40 9.25 2.13
CA ILE A 48 -0.26 10.49 2.90
C ILE A 48 -0.67 10.18 4.34
N ASP A 49 0.28 10.30 5.26
CA ASP A 49 0.05 10.13 6.69
C ASP A 49 -0.13 11.49 7.35
N LEU A 50 -1.09 11.59 8.28
CA LEU A 50 -1.42 12.80 9.05
C LEU A 50 -0.91 12.63 10.48
N PHE A 51 -0.20 13.62 11.01
CA PHE A 51 0.46 13.54 12.32
C PHE A 51 0.04 14.68 13.23
N GLY A 52 -0.03 14.40 14.53
CA GLY A 52 -0.26 15.42 15.55
C GLY A 52 -1.68 15.45 16.11
N ALA A 53 -2.57 14.54 15.71
CA ALA A 53 -3.94 14.52 16.20
C ALA A 53 -4.03 14.28 17.71
N ALA A 54 -4.89 15.00 18.40
CA ALA A 54 -5.24 14.71 19.78
C ALA A 54 -6.16 13.47 19.86
N LYS A 55 -6.11 12.74 20.97
CA LYS A 55 -6.89 11.51 21.13
C LYS A 55 -8.39 11.71 20.92
N HIS A 56 -8.93 12.81 21.43
CA HIS A 56 -10.36 13.13 21.36
C HIS A 56 -10.81 13.54 19.96
N GLU A 57 -9.90 13.97 19.06
CA GLU A 57 -10.20 14.36 17.69
C GLU A 57 -10.29 13.15 16.73
N LEU A 58 -9.77 11.99 17.13
CA LEU A 58 -9.68 10.83 16.25
C LEU A 58 -11.02 10.34 15.70
N PRO A 59 -12.12 10.27 16.49
CA PRO A 59 -13.42 9.88 15.94
C PRO A 59 -13.88 10.80 14.82
N ASP A 60 -13.84 12.12 15.05
CA ASP A 60 -14.30 13.13 14.09
C ASP A 60 -13.44 13.13 12.82
N ILE A 61 -12.10 13.01 12.96
CA ILE A 61 -11.18 12.88 11.84
C ILE A 61 -11.53 11.66 10.97
N TRP A 62 -11.80 10.50 11.58
CA TRP A 62 -12.15 9.30 10.83
C TRP A 62 -13.55 9.39 10.20
N GLU A 63 -14.51 10.04 10.85
CA GLU A 63 -15.82 10.30 10.28
C GLU A 63 -15.71 11.17 9.02
N GLU A 64 -14.95 12.28 9.09
CA GLU A 64 -14.74 13.16 7.95
C GLU A 64 -14.01 12.47 6.79
N LEU A 65 -12.96 11.70 7.07
CA LEU A 65 -12.26 10.93 6.04
C LEU A 65 -13.15 9.85 5.42
N GLY A 66 -14.03 9.25 6.22
CA GLY A 66 -15.00 8.26 5.79
C GLY A 66 -16.01 8.79 4.77
N THR A 67 -16.33 10.09 4.79
CA THR A 67 -17.29 10.72 3.83
C THR A 67 -16.85 10.59 2.37
N VAL A 68 -15.54 10.39 2.12
CA VAL A 68 -14.98 10.18 0.77
C VAL A 68 -14.41 8.75 0.60
N GLY A 69 -14.83 7.81 1.47
CA GLY A 69 -14.43 6.41 1.38
C GLY A 69 -13.01 6.11 1.86
N LEU A 70 -12.34 7.05 2.54
CA LEU A 70 -11.04 6.77 3.16
C LEU A 70 -11.22 5.97 4.44
N GLU A 71 -10.53 4.83 4.51
CA GLU A 71 -10.54 3.92 5.67
C GLU A 71 -9.15 3.81 6.31
N SER A 72 -9.09 3.19 7.48
CA SER A 72 -7.81 2.97 8.15
C SER A 72 -6.87 2.07 7.34
N GLY A 73 -5.64 2.52 7.14
CA GLY A 73 -4.60 1.78 6.43
C GLY A 73 -4.01 0.59 7.18
N HIS A 74 -4.47 0.27 8.40
CA HIS A 74 -3.88 -0.78 9.25
C HIS A 74 -2.35 -0.71 9.30
N ALA A 75 -1.80 0.52 9.35
CA ALA A 75 -0.37 0.79 9.21
C ALA A 75 0.50 0.17 10.32
N TYR A 76 -0.13 -0.30 11.38
CA TYR A 76 0.52 -0.93 12.52
C TYR A 76 -0.12 -2.29 12.81
N GLY A 77 0.69 -3.19 13.32
CA GLY A 77 0.24 -4.53 13.64
C GLY A 77 0.69 -5.57 12.62
N LYS A 78 0.21 -6.76 12.80
CA LYS A 78 0.57 -7.95 12.03
C LYS A 78 -0.45 -8.17 10.92
N ALA A 79 -0.32 -7.40 9.85
CA ALA A 79 -1.22 -7.43 8.70
C ALA A 79 -0.50 -6.92 7.45
N LEU A 80 -1.16 -7.09 6.28
CA LEU A 80 -0.69 -6.55 5.02
C LEU A 80 -0.67 -5.01 5.08
N ARG A 81 0.45 -4.44 4.68
CA ARG A 81 0.62 -3.01 4.43
C ARG A 81 0.06 -2.65 3.06
N THR A 82 0.03 -1.34 2.74
CA THR A 82 -0.28 -0.89 1.40
C THR A 82 0.56 -1.65 0.38
N VAL A 83 -0.09 -2.22 -0.63
CA VAL A 83 0.56 -2.83 -1.78
C VAL A 83 1.04 -1.70 -2.68
N LYS A 84 2.36 -1.54 -2.83
CA LYS A 84 2.91 -0.51 -3.71
C LYS A 84 2.67 -0.87 -5.17
N SER A 85 2.48 0.12 -6.02
CA SER A 85 2.48 -0.07 -7.46
C SER A 85 3.29 1.00 -8.18
N CYS A 86 3.70 0.74 -9.40
CA CYS A 86 4.02 1.80 -10.35
C CYS A 86 2.77 2.16 -11.16
N VAL A 87 2.88 3.12 -12.07
CA VAL A 87 1.70 3.61 -12.83
C VAL A 87 1.19 2.65 -13.92
N GLY A 88 1.86 1.53 -14.14
CA GLY A 88 1.43 0.44 -15.03
C GLY A 88 1.31 0.80 -16.50
N SER A 89 0.69 -0.10 -17.27
CA SER A 89 0.54 0.04 -18.73
C SER A 89 -0.37 1.22 -19.13
N THR A 90 -1.28 1.65 -18.26
CA THR A 90 -2.19 2.75 -18.54
C THR A 90 -1.46 4.08 -18.76
N TRP A 91 -0.39 4.35 -18.02
CA TRP A 91 0.29 5.64 -18.02
C TRP A 91 1.77 5.57 -18.39
N CYS A 92 2.38 4.39 -18.36
CA CYS A 92 3.80 4.21 -18.64
C CYS A 92 4.01 3.50 -19.98
N ARG A 93 4.76 4.13 -20.89
CA ARG A 93 5.08 3.53 -22.21
C ARG A 93 5.86 2.20 -22.12
N TYR A 94 6.44 1.88 -20.98
CA TYR A 94 7.16 0.64 -20.73
C TYR A 94 6.35 -0.39 -19.94
N GLY A 95 5.18 0.01 -19.44
CA GLY A 95 4.29 -0.90 -18.71
C GLY A 95 3.69 -1.94 -19.65
N VAL A 96 3.77 -3.20 -19.27
CA VAL A 96 3.20 -4.32 -20.05
C VAL A 96 1.93 -4.87 -19.42
N GLN A 97 1.68 -4.60 -18.11
CA GLN A 97 0.47 -4.97 -17.39
C GLN A 97 -0.06 -3.78 -16.55
N ASP A 98 -1.34 -3.82 -16.19
CA ASP A 98 -1.97 -2.86 -15.27
C ASP A 98 -1.63 -3.16 -13.82
N SER A 99 -0.49 -2.65 -13.38
CA SER A 99 0.01 -2.87 -12.02
C SER A 99 -0.81 -2.17 -10.94
N VAL A 100 -1.52 -1.08 -11.26
CA VAL A 100 -2.34 -0.35 -10.27
C VAL A 100 -3.57 -1.16 -9.92
N SER A 101 -4.36 -1.56 -10.92
CA SER A 101 -5.57 -2.36 -10.70
C SER A 101 -5.25 -3.68 -9.98
N PHE A 102 -4.15 -4.34 -10.36
CA PHE A 102 -3.75 -5.57 -9.69
C PHE A 102 -3.29 -5.33 -8.23
N ALA A 103 -2.53 -4.28 -7.96
CA ALA A 103 -2.15 -3.92 -6.59
C ALA A 103 -3.36 -3.63 -5.71
N VAL A 104 -4.34 -2.89 -6.24
CA VAL A 104 -5.62 -2.60 -5.57
C VAL A 104 -6.39 -3.90 -5.29
N ARG A 105 -6.45 -4.81 -6.25
CA ARG A 105 -7.09 -6.12 -6.13
C ARG A 105 -6.46 -6.95 -5.01
N VAL A 106 -5.13 -7.06 -5.00
CA VAL A 106 -4.35 -7.76 -3.96
C VAL A 106 -4.59 -7.14 -2.59
N GLU A 107 -4.49 -5.82 -2.48
CA GLU A 107 -4.69 -5.12 -1.20
C GLU A 107 -6.09 -5.32 -0.64
N ASN A 108 -7.13 -5.18 -1.48
CA ASN A 108 -8.52 -5.35 -1.06
C ASN A 108 -8.84 -6.78 -0.64
N ARG A 109 -8.20 -7.79 -1.26
CA ARG A 109 -8.37 -9.19 -0.88
C ARG A 109 -7.79 -9.50 0.49
N TYR A 110 -6.61 -8.95 0.82
CA TYR A 110 -5.85 -9.32 2.01
C TYR A 110 -5.81 -8.23 3.10
N LYS A 111 -6.42 -7.05 2.88
CA LYS A 111 -6.48 -6.00 3.89
C LYS A 111 -7.15 -6.52 5.17
N GLY A 112 -6.51 -6.27 6.31
CA GLY A 112 -7.03 -6.68 7.62
C GLY A 112 -6.81 -8.16 7.96
N VAL A 113 -6.36 -9.00 7.03
CA VAL A 113 -5.98 -10.38 7.32
C VAL A 113 -4.78 -10.39 8.25
N ARG A 114 -4.90 -11.12 9.36
CA ARG A 114 -3.84 -11.22 10.37
C ARG A 114 -2.73 -12.16 9.89
N SER A 115 -1.49 -11.69 9.96
CA SER A 115 -0.28 -12.44 9.60
C SER A 115 0.67 -12.56 10.81
N PRO A 116 1.64 -13.47 10.81
CA PRO A 116 2.64 -13.60 11.88
C PRO A 116 3.45 -12.32 12.10
N HIS A 117 3.77 -11.61 11.03
CA HIS A 117 4.46 -10.32 11.01
C HIS A 117 3.76 -9.34 10.07
N LYS A 118 4.20 -8.07 10.04
CA LYS A 118 3.79 -7.14 9.00
C LYS A 118 4.20 -7.70 7.63
N MET A 119 3.29 -7.70 6.69
CA MET A 119 3.52 -8.13 5.31
C MET A 119 3.60 -6.91 4.39
N LYS A 120 4.61 -6.85 3.56
CA LYS A 120 4.81 -5.83 2.54
C LYS A 120 4.75 -6.46 1.17
N SER A 121 4.11 -5.78 0.23
CA SER A 121 4.00 -6.24 -1.14
C SER A 121 4.14 -5.09 -2.13
N ALA A 122 4.43 -5.43 -3.38
CA ALA A 122 4.45 -4.47 -4.48
C ALA A 122 4.19 -5.16 -5.82
N VAL A 123 3.65 -4.37 -6.76
CA VAL A 123 3.39 -4.78 -8.14
C VAL A 123 4.11 -3.82 -9.09
N SER A 124 5.07 -4.31 -9.83
CA SER A 124 5.76 -3.55 -10.89
C SER A 124 5.17 -3.91 -12.26
N GLY A 125 4.79 -2.91 -13.04
CA GLY A 125 4.15 -3.06 -14.36
C GLY A 125 5.10 -3.45 -15.49
N CYS A 126 6.38 -3.66 -15.22
CA CYS A 126 7.39 -4.18 -16.14
C CYS A 126 8.70 -4.53 -15.41
N VAL A 127 9.65 -5.09 -16.12
CA VAL A 127 10.99 -5.49 -15.61
C VAL A 127 11.86 -4.36 -15.07
N ARG A 128 11.48 -3.09 -15.26
CA ARG A 128 12.19 -1.93 -14.65
C ARG A 128 11.99 -1.83 -13.14
N GLU A 129 11.03 -2.55 -12.60
CA GLU A 129 10.88 -2.81 -11.16
C GLU A 129 10.73 -1.54 -10.29
N CYS A 130 10.00 -0.54 -10.80
CA CYS A 130 9.84 0.78 -10.14
C CYS A 130 9.11 0.72 -8.79
N ALA A 131 8.33 -0.33 -8.51
CA ALA A 131 7.64 -0.51 -7.23
C ALA A 131 8.46 -1.26 -6.17
N GLU A 132 9.69 -1.69 -6.50
CA GLU A 132 10.62 -2.39 -5.59
C GLU A 132 10.04 -3.73 -5.07
N ALA A 133 9.45 -4.52 -5.98
CA ALA A 133 8.77 -5.77 -5.66
C ALA A 133 9.72 -6.83 -5.07
N GLN A 134 10.96 -6.92 -5.57
CA GLN A 134 11.96 -7.89 -5.08
C GLN A 134 12.48 -7.60 -3.67
N GLY A 135 12.20 -6.43 -3.10
CA GLY A 135 12.51 -6.10 -1.71
C GLY A 135 11.33 -6.29 -0.76
N LYS A 136 10.30 -7.04 -1.14
CA LYS A 136 9.07 -7.25 -0.37
C LYS A 136 8.91 -8.71 0.06
N ASP A 137 8.05 -8.94 1.07
CA ASP A 137 7.73 -10.30 1.53
C ASP A 137 7.14 -11.14 0.38
N PHE A 138 6.31 -10.52 -0.46
CA PHE A 138 5.93 -11.03 -1.78
C PHE A 138 5.81 -9.88 -2.77
N GLY A 139 6.19 -10.14 -4.02
CA GLY A 139 6.19 -9.11 -5.05
C GLY A 139 5.89 -9.66 -6.42
N MET A 140 5.27 -8.85 -7.27
CA MET A 140 4.92 -9.21 -8.64
C MET A 140 5.60 -8.26 -9.60
N ILE A 141 6.25 -8.81 -10.63
CA ILE A 141 6.83 -8.06 -11.74
C ILE A 141 6.18 -8.52 -13.03
N ALA A 142 5.56 -7.59 -13.73
CA ALA A 142 4.85 -7.86 -14.96
C ALA A 142 5.79 -8.25 -16.11
N THR A 143 5.32 -9.22 -16.89
CA THR A 143 5.88 -9.69 -18.17
C THR A 143 4.83 -9.52 -19.27
N GLU A 144 5.20 -9.77 -20.53
CA GLU A 144 4.24 -9.75 -21.65
C GLU A 144 3.11 -10.77 -21.46
N ASN A 145 3.37 -11.89 -20.76
CA ASN A 145 2.45 -13.01 -20.61
C ASN A 145 1.70 -13.04 -19.26
N GLY A 146 1.99 -12.09 -18.34
CA GLY A 146 1.40 -12.08 -16.99
C GLY A 146 2.34 -11.49 -15.96
N TYR A 147 2.59 -12.23 -14.87
CA TYR A 147 3.45 -11.79 -13.79
C TYR A 147 4.45 -12.85 -13.36
N ASN A 148 5.65 -12.42 -13.02
CA ASN A 148 6.59 -13.20 -12.25
C ASN A 148 6.32 -12.94 -10.75
N LEU A 149 6.11 -14.01 -9.97
CA LEU A 149 5.89 -13.94 -8.52
C LEU A 149 7.22 -14.19 -7.79
N TYR A 150 7.56 -13.28 -6.89
CA TYR A 150 8.75 -13.33 -6.05
C TYR A 150 8.35 -13.41 -4.58
N LEU A 151 9.03 -14.22 -3.78
CA LEU A 151 8.75 -14.45 -2.36
C LEU A 151 10.01 -14.28 -1.49
N GLY A 152 9.82 -13.86 -0.23
CA GLY A 152 10.85 -13.87 0.79
C GLY A 152 11.82 -12.70 0.78
N GLY A 153 11.51 -11.61 0.06
CA GLY A 153 12.33 -10.40 0.06
C GLY A 153 12.21 -9.58 1.35
N ASN A 154 13.24 -8.84 1.65
CA ASN A 154 13.28 -7.91 2.77
C ASN A 154 14.14 -6.67 2.45
N GLY A 155 13.53 -5.50 2.41
CA GLY A 155 14.21 -4.21 2.26
C GLY A 155 14.55 -3.51 3.59
N GLY A 156 14.68 -4.27 4.68
CA GLY A 156 15.02 -3.77 6.02
C GLY A 156 16.52 -3.62 6.27
N ALA A 157 16.92 -3.64 7.55
CA ALA A 157 18.32 -3.47 7.98
C ALA A 157 19.26 -4.59 7.47
N SER A 158 18.71 -5.76 7.19
CA SER A 158 19.43 -6.87 6.53
C SER A 158 18.70 -7.16 5.22
N PRO A 159 19.04 -6.46 4.13
CA PRO A 159 18.32 -6.60 2.88
C PRO A 159 18.56 -7.97 2.25
N VAL A 160 17.47 -8.58 1.76
CA VAL A 160 17.48 -9.85 1.05
C VAL A 160 16.61 -9.70 -0.19
N HIS A 161 17.11 -10.14 -1.35
CA HIS A 161 16.31 -10.25 -2.55
C HIS A 161 15.28 -11.36 -2.41
N ALA A 162 14.06 -11.10 -2.87
CA ALA A 162 13.05 -12.13 -3.03
C ALA A 162 13.46 -13.15 -4.11
N GLU A 163 13.15 -14.41 -3.86
CA GLU A 163 13.39 -15.49 -4.81
C GLU A 163 12.25 -15.62 -5.81
N LEU A 164 12.58 -15.90 -7.07
CA LEU A 164 11.59 -16.15 -8.12
C LEU A 164 10.87 -17.47 -7.83
N PHE A 165 9.56 -17.39 -7.59
CA PHE A 165 8.72 -18.54 -7.27
C PHE A 165 7.97 -19.08 -8.48
N ALA A 166 7.41 -18.21 -9.32
CA ALA A 166 6.68 -18.61 -10.53
C ALA A 166 6.84 -17.55 -11.62
N THR A 167 6.75 -17.96 -12.88
CA THR A 167 6.94 -17.11 -14.07
C THR A 167 5.71 -17.12 -14.95
N ASP A 168 5.43 -15.95 -15.57
CA ASP A 168 4.41 -15.79 -16.61
C ASP A 168 3.01 -16.29 -16.21
N ILE A 169 2.64 -16.11 -14.95
CA ILE A 169 1.34 -16.52 -14.41
C ILE A 169 0.34 -15.35 -14.42
N ASP A 170 -0.93 -15.67 -14.65
CA ASP A 170 -2.02 -14.69 -14.58
C ASP A 170 -2.33 -14.25 -13.15
N GLU A 171 -3.12 -13.17 -13.01
CA GLU A 171 -3.49 -12.61 -11.70
C GLU A 171 -4.22 -13.62 -10.81
N ASP A 172 -5.12 -14.45 -11.36
CA ASP A 172 -5.88 -15.42 -10.58
C ASP A 172 -4.96 -16.53 -10.05
N THR A 173 -4.00 -16.95 -10.83
CA THR A 173 -2.97 -17.90 -10.40
C THR A 173 -2.07 -17.30 -9.31
N VAL A 174 -1.68 -16.02 -9.43
CA VAL A 174 -0.95 -15.33 -8.34
C VAL A 174 -1.78 -15.37 -7.05
N LEU A 175 -3.06 -14.96 -7.11
CA LEU A 175 -3.93 -14.96 -5.93
C LEU A 175 -4.11 -16.37 -5.34
N MET A 176 -4.24 -17.39 -6.18
CA MET A 176 -4.32 -18.80 -5.75
C MET A 176 -3.06 -19.21 -4.94
N TYR A 177 -1.87 -18.80 -5.36
CA TYR A 177 -0.65 -19.06 -4.59
C TYR A 177 -0.58 -18.27 -3.27
N LEU A 178 -1.03 -17.02 -3.27
CA LEU A 178 -1.04 -16.18 -2.08
C LEU A 178 -2.08 -16.61 -1.03
N ASP A 179 -3.12 -17.36 -1.43
CA ASP A 179 -4.15 -17.91 -0.53
C ASP A 179 -3.66 -19.12 0.28
N ARG A 180 -2.50 -19.70 -0.04
CA ARG A 180 -1.95 -20.93 0.59
C ARG A 180 -0.82 -20.64 1.55
#